data_1936523bb812157d27b343d2a0d76aed
#
_entry.id   1936523bb812157d27b343d2a0d76aed
#
_cell.length_a   1.000
_cell.length_b   1.000
_cell.length_c   1.000
_cell.angle_alpha   90.00
_cell.angle_beta   90.00
_cell.angle_gamma   90.00
#
_symmetry.space_group_name_H-M   'P 1'
#
loop_
_entity.id
_entity.type
_entity.pdbx_description
1 polymer ?
#
loop_
_entity_poly.entity_id
_entity_poly.type
_entity_poly.pdbx_seq_one_letter_code
_entity_poly.pdbx_strand_id
1 'polypeptide(L)'
;MTQMQIQELLNKGVQNIWLHNGKMGSALYTKEKAITLHAPNIEVVDCTGAGDGSLSGYILGKHLGKNDMDCLKLAHTLSAEILQVNGAIATHLNQEKLLALVTKYYPN
;
A
#
# COMPACT_ATOMS: atom_id res chain seq x y z
N MET A 1 -0.76 -17.28 -1.30
CA MET A 1 0.43 -17.74 -0.56
C MET A 1 0.01 -18.20 0.83
N THR A 2 0.44 -19.37 1.25
CA THR A 2 0.10 -19.92 2.57
C THR A 2 1.05 -19.40 3.64
N GLN A 3 0.65 -19.56 4.93
CA GLN A 3 1.53 -19.23 6.05
C GLN A 3 2.84 -20.00 6.02
N MET A 4 2.79 -21.27 5.61
CA MET A 4 3.99 -22.10 5.49
C MET A 4 4.94 -21.52 4.43
N GLN A 5 4.43 -21.09 3.28
CA GLN A 5 5.23 -20.50 2.22
C GLN A 5 5.85 -19.18 2.67
N ILE A 6 5.09 -18.36 3.38
CA ILE A 6 5.58 -17.10 3.94
C ILE A 6 6.73 -17.35 4.91
N GLN A 7 6.53 -18.28 5.85
CA GLN A 7 7.55 -18.60 6.84
C GLN A 7 8.80 -19.18 6.19
N GLU A 8 8.63 -20.02 5.18
CA GLU A 8 9.75 -20.59 4.43
C GLU A 8 10.60 -19.52 3.76
N LEU A 9 9.96 -18.53 3.11
CA LEU A 9 10.67 -17.44 2.48
C LEU A 9 11.41 -16.56 3.49
N LEU A 10 10.78 -16.27 4.63
CA LEU A 10 11.42 -15.50 5.68
C LEU A 10 12.63 -16.24 6.25
N ASN A 11 12.52 -17.56 6.42
CA ASN A 11 13.63 -18.39 6.90
C ASN A 11 14.80 -18.42 5.90
N LYS A 12 14.53 -18.25 4.62
CA LYS A 12 15.57 -18.18 3.58
C LYS A 12 16.24 -16.82 3.45
N GLY A 13 15.85 -15.85 4.27
CA GLY A 13 16.48 -14.54 4.30
C GLY A 13 15.72 -13.42 3.62
N VAL A 14 14.53 -13.68 3.12
CA VAL A 14 13.65 -12.61 2.62
C VAL A 14 13.23 -11.76 3.81
N GLN A 15 13.44 -10.45 3.72
CA GLN A 15 13.20 -9.55 4.85
C GLN A 15 11.75 -9.08 4.94
N ASN A 16 11.12 -8.84 3.80
CA ASN A 16 9.76 -8.32 3.72
C ASN A 16 8.97 -9.05 2.66
N ILE A 17 7.74 -9.45 2.99
CA ILE A 17 6.81 -10.04 2.03
C ILE A 17 5.54 -9.20 2.09
N TRP A 18 5.19 -8.59 0.97
CA TRP A 18 4.00 -7.73 0.85
C TRP A 18 2.99 -8.40 -0.06
N LEU A 19 1.88 -8.82 0.53
CA LEU A 19 0.80 -9.48 -0.21
C LEU A 19 -0.36 -8.52 -0.41
N HIS A 20 -0.76 -8.36 -1.66
CA HIS A 20 -1.93 -7.58 -2.04
C HIS A 20 -3.15 -8.47 -2.17
N ASN A 21 -4.27 -8.01 -1.66
CA ASN A 21 -5.54 -8.73 -1.70
C ASN A 21 -6.67 -7.85 -2.27
N GLY A 22 -6.34 -6.96 -3.19
CA GLY A 22 -7.31 -6.09 -3.84
C GLY A 22 -8.14 -5.30 -2.83
N LYS A 23 -9.47 -5.50 -2.86
CA LYS A 23 -10.41 -4.80 -1.97
C LYS A 23 -10.19 -5.10 -0.50
N MET A 24 -9.60 -6.24 -0.17
CA MET A 24 -9.36 -6.63 1.22
C MET A 24 -8.15 -5.93 1.83
N GLY A 25 -7.36 -5.27 1.00
CA GLY A 25 -6.17 -4.56 1.47
C GLY A 25 -4.91 -5.35 1.26
N SER A 26 -3.96 -5.22 2.17
CA SER A 26 -2.67 -5.90 2.07
C SER A 26 -2.15 -6.35 3.42
N ALA A 27 -1.15 -7.23 3.35
CA ALA A 27 -0.44 -7.72 4.54
C ALA A 27 1.05 -7.63 4.27
N LEU A 28 1.80 -7.17 5.27
CA LEU A 28 3.25 -7.11 5.24
C LEU A 28 3.79 -8.05 6.31
N TYR A 29 4.65 -8.98 5.91
CA TYR A 29 5.25 -9.96 6.82
C TYR A 29 6.75 -9.74 6.92
N THR A 30 7.24 -9.73 8.15
CA THR A 30 8.68 -9.76 8.47
C THR A 30 8.93 -10.88 9.47
N LYS A 31 10.20 -11.13 9.84
CA LYS A 31 10.50 -12.12 10.87
C LYS A 31 9.89 -11.78 12.22
N GLU A 32 9.77 -10.49 12.53
CA GLU A 32 9.30 -10.05 13.85
C GLU A 32 7.79 -9.87 13.92
N LYS A 33 7.12 -9.59 12.78
CA LYS A 33 5.73 -9.17 12.83
C LYS A 33 4.98 -9.42 11.54
N ALA A 34 3.67 -9.37 11.64
CA ALA A 34 2.76 -9.33 10.50
C ALA A 34 1.84 -8.12 10.69
N ILE A 35 1.74 -7.29 9.66
CA ILE A 35 0.90 -6.09 9.66
C ILE A 35 -0.13 -6.24 8.57
N THR A 36 -1.40 -6.02 8.90
CA THR A 36 -2.47 -6.00 7.91
C THR A 36 -3.13 -4.63 7.91
N LEU A 37 -3.57 -4.20 6.74
CA LEU A 37 -4.28 -2.94 6.59
C LEU A 37 -5.37 -3.13 5.55
N HIS A 38 -6.62 -2.81 5.91
CA HIS A 38 -7.74 -2.85 4.98
C HIS A 38 -7.58 -1.76 3.92
N ALA A 39 -8.09 -2.03 2.71
CA ALA A 39 -8.13 -1.02 1.65
C ALA A 39 -9.21 0.01 1.94
N PRO A 40 -9.04 1.26 1.49
CA PRO A 40 -10.12 2.26 1.60
C PRO A 40 -11.36 1.80 0.82
N ASN A 41 -12.54 2.12 1.36
CA ASN A 41 -13.81 1.83 0.68
C ASN A 41 -14.06 2.95 -0.34
N ILE A 42 -13.81 2.64 -1.61
CA ILE A 42 -13.91 3.61 -2.71
C ILE A 42 -14.65 3.02 -3.88
N GLU A 43 -15.15 3.88 -4.75
CA GLU A 43 -15.70 3.48 -6.04
C GLU A 43 -14.59 3.43 -7.08
N VAL A 44 -14.38 2.25 -7.67
CA VAL A 44 -13.32 2.04 -8.66
C VAL A 44 -13.83 2.46 -10.03
N VAL A 45 -13.15 3.42 -10.66
CA VAL A 45 -13.44 3.87 -12.03
C VAL A 45 -12.56 3.11 -13.02
N ASP A 46 -11.27 2.99 -12.70
CA ASP A 46 -10.29 2.34 -13.58
C ASP A 46 -9.19 1.76 -12.70
N CYS A 47 -8.80 0.51 -12.93
CA CYS A 47 -7.74 -0.14 -12.17
C CYS A 47 -6.35 -0.01 -12.80
N THR A 48 -6.24 0.69 -13.93
CA THR A 48 -4.96 0.88 -14.62
C THR A 48 -3.96 1.64 -13.74
N GLY A 49 -2.80 1.03 -13.52
CA GLY A 49 -1.72 1.66 -12.76
C GLY A 49 -1.82 1.59 -11.25
N ALA A 50 -2.89 1.00 -10.70
CA ALA A 50 -3.08 0.95 -9.25
C ALA A 50 -1.97 0.16 -8.53
N GLY A 51 -1.50 -0.93 -9.12
CA GLY A 51 -0.39 -1.71 -8.56
C GLY A 51 0.91 -0.92 -8.51
N ASP A 52 1.23 -0.21 -9.58
CA ASP A 52 2.41 0.66 -9.63
C ASP A 52 2.27 1.81 -8.63
N GLY A 53 1.07 2.35 -8.48
CA GLY A 53 0.78 3.38 -7.49
C GLY A 53 1.01 2.91 -6.07
N SER A 54 0.54 1.69 -5.75
CA SER A 54 0.78 1.09 -4.43
C SER A 54 2.26 1.00 -4.12
N LEU A 55 3.04 0.47 -5.06
CA LEU A 55 4.49 0.34 -4.88
C LEU A 55 5.16 1.70 -4.71
N SER A 56 4.78 2.68 -5.53
CA SER A 56 5.33 4.04 -5.45
C SER A 56 5.04 4.69 -4.10
N GLY A 57 3.82 4.53 -3.58
CA GLY A 57 3.45 5.07 -2.26
C GLY A 57 4.24 4.41 -1.13
N TYR A 58 4.45 3.10 -1.21
CA TYR A 58 5.25 2.37 -0.23
C TYR A 58 6.71 2.85 -0.25
N ILE A 59 7.30 2.99 -1.44
CA ILE A 59 8.68 3.47 -1.60
C ILE A 59 8.82 4.89 -1.06
N LEU A 60 7.86 5.76 -1.36
CA LEU A 60 7.86 7.12 -0.81
C LEU A 60 7.87 7.10 0.72
N GLY A 61 7.05 6.25 1.34
CA GLY A 61 7.03 6.11 2.79
C GLY A 61 8.39 5.70 3.34
N LYS A 62 9.05 4.74 2.71
CA LYS A 62 10.40 4.32 3.10
C LYS A 62 11.41 5.46 2.95
N HIS A 63 11.35 6.18 1.84
CA HIS A 63 12.23 7.33 1.59
C HIS A 63 12.06 8.41 2.66
N LEU A 64 10.84 8.63 3.14
CA LEU A 64 10.55 9.62 4.18
C LEU A 64 10.83 9.11 5.60
N GLY A 65 11.31 7.87 5.74
CA GLY A 65 11.61 7.29 7.05
C GLY A 65 10.38 6.88 7.85
N LYS A 66 9.25 6.65 7.18
CA LYS A 66 8.02 6.22 7.82
C LYS A 66 8.12 4.77 8.28
N ASN A 67 7.33 4.41 9.32
CA ASN A 67 7.23 3.02 9.74
C ASN A 67 6.42 2.20 8.72
N ASP A 68 6.41 0.88 8.89
CA ASP A 68 5.77 -0.02 7.92
C ASP A 68 4.27 0.25 7.76
N MET A 69 3.56 0.50 8.87
CA MET A 69 2.13 0.79 8.80
C MET A 69 1.86 2.07 8.00
N ASP A 70 2.64 3.12 8.21
CA ASP A 70 2.48 4.38 7.48
C ASP A 70 2.85 4.21 6.01
N CYS A 71 3.83 3.36 5.69
CA CYS A 71 4.16 3.02 4.30
C CYS A 71 2.99 2.33 3.61
N LEU A 72 2.31 1.40 4.30
CA LEU A 72 1.13 0.74 3.76
C LEU A 72 -0.02 1.73 3.55
N LYS A 73 -0.22 2.65 4.49
CA LYS A 73 -1.25 3.69 4.36
C LYS A 73 -0.99 4.58 3.15
N LEU A 74 0.26 4.97 2.91
CA LEU A 74 0.63 5.74 1.72
C LEU A 74 0.39 4.94 0.45
N ALA A 75 0.77 3.65 0.44
CA ALA A 75 0.56 2.77 -0.70
C ALA A 75 -0.93 2.67 -1.06
N HIS A 76 -1.77 2.40 -0.07
CA HIS A 76 -3.21 2.28 -0.27
C HIS A 76 -3.85 3.61 -0.68
N THR A 77 -3.38 4.71 -0.11
CA THR A 77 -3.91 6.05 -0.43
C THR A 77 -3.62 6.41 -1.88
N LEU A 78 -2.39 6.22 -2.35
CA LEU A 78 -2.04 6.51 -3.73
C LEU A 78 -2.79 5.61 -4.70
N SER A 79 -2.88 4.32 -4.38
CA SER A 79 -3.65 3.36 -5.18
C SER A 79 -5.12 3.78 -5.26
N ALA A 80 -5.72 4.18 -4.12
CA ALA A 80 -7.12 4.60 -4.06
C ALA A 80 -7.36 5.84 -4.94
N GLU A 81 -6.47 6.80 -4.94
CA GLU A 81 -6.60 7.99 -5.79
C GLU A 81 -6.51 7.63 -7.27
N ILE A 82 -5.63 6.70 -7.64
CA ILE A 82 -5.51 6.23 -9.02
C ILE A 82 -6.77 5.47 -9.45
N LEU A 83 -7.31 4.62 -8.58
CA LEU A 83 -8.51 3.81 -8.89
C LEU A 83 -9.75 4.66 -9.14
N GLN A 84 -9.81 5.87 -8.61
CA GLN A 84 -10.96 6.76 -8.72
C GLN A 84 -10.92 7.67 -9.94
N VAL A 85 -9.84 7.64 -10.72
CA VAL A 85 -9.71 8.45 -11.94
C VAL A 85 -9.62 7.56 -13.16
N ASN A 86 -9.96 8.11 -14.32
CA ASN A 86 -9.87 7.39 -15.58
C ASN A 86 -8.44 7.52 -16.11
N GLY A 87 -7.76 6.40 -16.28
CA GLY A 87 -6.35 6.35 -16.67
C GLY A 87 -5.42 6.36 -15.47
N ALA A 88 -4.13 6.11 -15.70
CA ALA A 88 -3.14 5.92 -14.65
C ALA A 88 -2.53 7.22 -14.11
N ILE A 89 -3.06 8.37 -14.50
CA ILE A 89 -2.45 9.68 -14.20
C ILE A 89 -3.25 10.41 -13.12
N ALA A 90 -2.63 10.57 -11.95
CA ALA A 90 -3.17 11.37 -10.87
C ALA A 90 -2.44 12.73 -10.83
N THR A 91 -2.66 13.55 -11.87
CA THR A 91 -1.94 14.80 -12.06
C THR A 91 -2.18 15.85 -10.99
N HIS A 92 -3.28 15.70 -10.24
CA HIS A 92 -3.62 16.58 -9.13
C HIS A 92 -2.81 16.31 -7.87
N LEU A 93 -2.06 15.19 -7.83
CA LEU A 93 -1.34 14.78 -6.63
C LEU A 93 0.08 15.34 -6.60
N ASN A 94 0.50 15.73 -5.40
CA ASN A 94 1.90 15.94 -5.05
C ASN A 94 2.11 15.33 -3.68
N GLN A 95 3.34 15.34 -3.17
CA GLN A 95 3.67 14.72 -1.89
C GLN A 95 2.83 15.31 -0.74
N GLU A 96 2.69 16.62 -0.67
CA GLU A 96 1.92 17.29 0.37
C GLU A 96 0.46 16.87 0.37
N LYS A 97 -0.17 16.86 -0.80
CA LYS A 97 -1.57 16.42 -0.95
C LYS A 97 -1.74 14.96 -0.63
N LEU A 98 -0.79 14.12 -1.05
CA LEU A 98 -0.84 12.69 -0.76
C LEU A 98 -0.79 12.43 0.74
N LEU A 99 0.12 13.09 1.45
CA LEU A 99 0.23 12.95 2.90
C LEU A 99 -1.04 13.40 3.62
N ALA A 100 -1.66 14.47 3.15
CA ALA A 100 -2.94 14.94 3.69
C ALA A 100 -4.07 13.92 3.45
N LEU A 101 -4.09 13.27 2.29
CA LEU A 101 -5.10 12.26 1.94
C LEU A 101 -4.99 11.00 2.80
N VAL A 102 -3.81 10.66 3.29
CA VAL A 102 -3.65 9.54 4.23
C VAL A 102 -4.57 9.72 5.44
N THR A 103 -4.67 10.93 5.96
CA THR A 103 -5.54 11.22 7.11
C THR A 103 -7.03 11.07 6.76
N LYS A 104 -7.39 11.35 5.49
CA LYS A 104 -8.77 11.16 5.02
C LYS A 104 -9.17 9.69 5.00
N TYR A 105 -8.32 8.82 4.47
CA TYR A 105 -8.62 7.40 4.34
C TYR A 105 -8.34 6.60 5.61
N TYR A 106 -7.39 7.05 6.40
CA TYR A 106 -6.95 6.40 7.64
C TYR A 106 -6.83 7.48 8.74
N PRO A 107 -7.96 7.87 9.35
CA PRO A 107 -8.00 9.02 10.25
C PRO A 107 -7.26 8.86 11.58
N ASN A 108 -6.72 7.70 11.85
CA ASN A 108 -5.94 7.48 13.09
C ASN A 108 -4.46 7.55 12.82
#